data_89a7ae8e02418027e74feb5317e4ae3e
#
_entry.id   89a7ae8e02418027e74feb5317e4ae3e
#
_cell.length_a   1.000
_cell.length_b   1.000
_cell.length_c   1.000
_cell.angle_alpha   90.00
_cell.angle_beta   90.00
_cell.angle_gamma   90.00
#
_symmetry.space_group_name_H-M   'P 1'
#
loop_
_entity.id
_entity.type
_entity.pdbx_description
1 polymer ?
#
loop_
_entity_poly.entity_id
_entity_poly.type
_entity_poly.pdbx_seq_one_letter_code
_entity_poly.pdbx_strand_id
1 'polypeptide(L)'
;MPDLATYEDVAAVVRTQYDLLLASTQTAPHFAGVDLDHHLPRVFTFWAFTLGLGDASYRGSVFEPHARLSLAEADYVVWQAALKTALEQNGFSGPVCDSMIAKARMMEFIFKSKMPPAGENTAPAG
;
A
#
# COMPACT_ATOMS: atom_id res chain seq x y z
N MET A 1 -0.92 -23.35 3.80
CA MET A 1 -0.67 -22.30 2.79
C MET A 1 0.73 -21.72 3.03
N PRO A 2 1.49 -21.48 1.96
CA PRO A 2 2.83 -20.93 2.15
C PRO A 2 2.78 -19.50 2.65
N ASP A 3 3.86 -19.07 3.28
CA ASP A 3 4.06 -17.68 3.65
C ASP A 3 4.81 -16.97 2.53
N LEU A 4 4.83 -15.64 2.58
CA LEU A 4 5.63 -14.84 1.65
C LEU A 4 7.11 -15.16 1.85
N ALA A 5 7.81 -15.44 0.76
CA ALA A 5 9.20 -15.86 0.84
C ALA A 5 10.09 -15.16 -0.20
N THR A 6 9.56 -14.66 -1.29
CA THR A 6 10.34 -14.12 -2.39
C THR A 6 9.82 -12.77 -2.86
N TYR A 7 10.66 -12.08 -3.63
CA TYR A 7 10.25 -10.85 -4.30
C TYR A 7 9.03 -11.10 -5.19
N GLU A 8 9.00 -12.23 -5.90
CA GLU A 8 7.90 -12.56 -6.79
C GLU A 8 6.59 -12.78 -6.02
N ASP A 9 6.67 -13.34 -4.83
CA ASP A 9 5.49 -13.49 -3.97
C ASP A 9 4.90 -12.13 -3.64
N VAL A 10 5.76 -11.19 -3.25
CA VAL A 10 5.34 -9.83 -2.94
C VAL A 10 4.74 -9.15 -4.17
N ALA A 11 5.39 -9.32 -5.33
CA ALA A 11 4.90 -8.71 -6.56
C ALA A 11 3.50 -9.21 -6.90
N ALA A 12 3.24 -10.50 -6.74
CA ALA A 12 1.92 -11.07 -7.01
C ALA A 12 0.86 -10.45 -6.10
N VAL A 13 1.15 -10.34 -4.81
CA VAL A 13 0.22 -9.76 -3.84
C VAL A 13 -0.06 -8.30 -4.17
N VAL A 14 0.99 -7.51 -4.43
CA VAL A 14 0.83 -6.09 -4.72
C VAL A 14 0.04 -5.88 -6.01
N ARG A 15 0.28 -6.68 -7.05
CA ARG A 15 -0.50 -6.57 -8.28
C ARG A 15 -1.98 -6.81 -8.03
N THR A 16 -2.30 -7.83 -7.27
CA THR A 16 -3.69 -8.12 -6.91
C THR A 16 -4.29 -6.99 -6.09
N GLN A 17 -3.54 -6.47 -5.13
CA GLN A 17 -3.99 -5.35 -4.32
C GLN A 17 -4.32 -4.13 -5.20
N TYR A 18 -3.44 -3.81 -6.14
CA TYR A 18 -3.65 -2.65 -7.01
C TYR A 18 -4.82 -2.87 -7.96
N ASP A 19 -5.02 -4.10 -8.45
CA ASP A 19 -6.21 -4.39 -9.25
C ASP A 19 -7.48 -4.11 -8.45
N LEU A 20 -7.50 -4.48 -7.17
CA LEU A 20 -8.63 -4.21 -6.29
C LEU A 20 -8.80 -2.71 -6.02
N LEU A 21 -7.71 -1.99 -5.82
CA LEU A 21 -7.76 -0.55 -5.59
C LEU A 21 -8.27 0.20 -6.82
N LEU A 22 -7.86 -0.24 -8.01
CA LEU A 22 -8.31 0.37 -9.27
C LEU A 22 -9.77 0.03 -9.58
N ALA A 23 -10.26 -1.10 -9.08
CA ALA A 23 -11.65 -1.48 -9.25
C ALA A 23 -12.58 -0.79 -8.25
N SER A 24 -12.05 -0.20 -7.19
CA SER A 24 -12.84 0.49 -6.19
C SER A 24 -13.06 1.95 -6.59
N THR A 25 -14.31 2.39 -6.61
CA THR A 25 -14.63 3.79 -6.91
C THR A 25 -14.08 4.74 -5.84
N GLN A 26 -13.83 4.23 -4.65
CA GLN A 26 -13.27 5.03 -3.56
C GLN A 26 -11.80 5.37 -3.81
N THR A 27 -11.00 4.40 -4.27
CA THR A 27 -9.55 4.56 -4.38
C THR A 27 -9.05 4.81 -5.80
N ALA A 28 -9.77 4.36 -6.81
CA ALA A 28 -9.34 4.50 -8.20
C ALA A 28 -8.96 5.93 -8.59
N PRO A 29 -9.68 6.97 -8.14
CA PRO A 29 -9.33 8.34 -8.53
C PRO A 29 -7.92 8.77 -8.13
N HIS A 30 -7.36 8.20 -7.07
CA HIS A 30 -6.00 8.55 -6.64
C HIS A 30 -4.93 8.09 -7.62
N PHE A 31 -5.27 7.18 -8.53
CA PHE A 31 -4.31 6.64 -9.49
C PHE A 31 -4.46 7.25 -10.89
N ALA A 32 -5.36 8.22 -11.04
CA ALA A 32 -5.52 8.90 -12.32
C ALA A 32 -4.20 9.60 -12.67
N GLY A 33 -3.67 9.31 -13.86
CA GLY A 33 -2.41 9.90 -14.30
C GLY A 33 -1.16 9.23 -13.76
N VAL A 34 -1.28 8.21 -12.93
CA VAL A 34 -0.13 7.48 -12.41
C VAL A 34 0.31 6.44 -13.43
N ASP A 35 1.61 6.44 -13.75
CA ASP A 35 2.20 5.42 -14.60
C ASP A 35 2.49 4.19 -13.75
N LEU A 36 1.56 3.24 -13.75
CA LEU A 36 1.67 2.05 -12.91
C LEU A 36 2.81 1.14 -13.33
N ASP A 37 3.18 1.10 -14.61
CA ASP A 37 4.30 0.28 -15.06
C ASP A 37 5.61 0.76 -14.43
N HIS A 38 5.72 2.04 -14.16
CA HIS A 38 6.87 2.61 -13.48
C HIS A 38 6.73 2.52 -11.96
N HIS A 39 5.52 2.72 -11.45
CA HIS A 39 5.25 2.80 -10.01
C HIS A 39 5.30 1.45 -9.32
N LEU A 40 4.69 0.42 -9.91
CA LEU A 40 4.55 -0.88 -9.25
C LEU A 40 5.89 -1.55 -8.88
N PRO A 41 6.92 -1.56 -9.76
CA PRO A 41 8.18 -2.17 -9.36
C PRO A 41 8.80 -1.51 -8.12
N ARG A 42 8.57 -0.22 -7.93
CA ARG A 42 9.05 0.49 -6.74
C ARG A 42 8.31 0.03 -5.48
N VAL A 43 7.02 -0.22 -5.62
CA VAL A 43 6.21 -0.75 -4.51
C VAL A 43 6.64 -2.17 -4.17
N PHE A 44 6.89 -3.01 -5.17
CA PHE A 44 7.39 -4.36 -4.94
C PHE A 44 8.70 -4.32 -4.17
N THR A 45 9.63 -3.48 -4.61
CA THR A 45 10.95 -3.35 -3.99
C THR A 45 10.82 -2.83 -2.55
N PHE A 46 9.96 -1.85 -2.34
CA PHE A 46 9.72 -1.33 -0.99
C PHE A 46 9.25 -2.44 -0.05
N TRP A 47 8.25 -3.21 -0.46
CA TRP A 47 7.72 -4.26 0.40
C TRP A 47 8.71 -5.40 0.61
N ALA A 48 9.41 -5.83 -0.45
CA ALA A 48 10.41 -6.88 -0.32
C ALA A 48 11.51 -6.46 0.65
N PHE A 49 12.00 -5.23 0.51
CA PHE A 49 13.00 -4.69 1.43
C PHE A 49 12.46 -4.64 2.86
N THR A 50 11.26 -4.11 3.04
CA THR A 50 10.64 -3.93 4.35
C THR A 50 10.42 -5.26 5.06
N LEU A 51 10.11 -6.31 4.30
CA LEU A 51 9.87 -7.65 4.84
C LEU A 51 11.14 -8.49 4.90
N GLY A 52 12.28 -7.97 4.43
CA GLY A 52 13.54 -8.69 4.45
C GLY A 52 13.62 -9.84 3.47
N LEU A 53 12.94 -9.73 2.32
CA LEU A 53 12.87 -10.80 1.34
C LEU A 53 13.82 -10.52 0.17
N GLY A 54 14.71 -11.47 -0.11
CA GLY A 54 15.69 -11.35 -1.17
C GLY A 54 16.73 -10.27 -0.88
N ASP A 55 17.32 -9.76 -1.93
CA ASP A 55 18.38 -8.75 -1.85
C ASP A 55 17.88 -7.34 -2.14
N ALA A 56 16.58 -7.13 -2.06
CA ALA A 56 15.98 -5.83 -2.37
C ALA A 56 16.50 -4.75 -1.42
N SER A 57 16.69 -3.56 -1.95
CA SER A 57 17.06 -2.40 -1.16
C SER A 57 16.22 -1.23 -1.64
N TYR A 58 15.72 -0.43 -0.73
CA TYR A 58 14.85 0.69 -1.04
C TYR A 58 15.36 1.95 -0.35
N ARG A 59 15.47 3.01 -1.11
CA ARG A 59 15.87 4.31 -0.61
C ARG A 59 14.77 5.31 -0.92
N GLY A 60 14.50 6.18 0.00
CA GLY A 60 13.49 7.22 -0.17
C GLY A 60 12.41 7.11 0.86
N SER A 61 11.43 8.00 0.74
CA SER A 61 10.32 8.11 1.67
C SER A 61 9.06 7.58 1.04
N VAL A 62 8.33 6.75 1.75
CA VAL A 62 7.00 6.31 1.33
C VAL A 62 6.00 7.44 1.53
N PHE A 63 6.19 8.24 2.57
CA PHE A 63 5.26 9.32 2.89
C PHE A 63 5.26 10.43 1.84
N GLU A 64 6.45 10.88 1.41
CA GLU A 64 6.52 12.04 0.52
C GLU A 64 5.76 11.87 -0.79
N PRO A 65 5.85 10.72 -1.50
CA PRO A 65 5.05 10.55 -2.70
C PRO A 65 3.55 10.61 -2.45
N HIS A 66 3.11 10.33 -1.22
CA HIS A 66 1.70 10.33 -0.86
C HIS A 66 1.27 11.64 -0.21
N ALA A 67 2.20 12.55 0.07
CA ALA A 67 1.90 13.76 0.82
C ALA A 67 0.87 14.67 0.14
N ARG A 68 0.73 14.56 -1.17
CA ARG A 68 -0.22 15.37 -1.93
C ARG A 68 -1.61 14.77 -2.02
N LEU A 69 -1.77 13.53 -1.58
CA LEU A 69 -3.07 12.87 -1.63
C LEU A 69 -3.91 13.31 -0.45
N SER A 70 -5.18 13.56 -0.72
CA SER A 70 -6.15 13.80 0.35
C SER A 70 -6.81 12.47 0.66
N LEU A 71 -6.25 11.74 1.61
CA LEU A 71 -6.73 10.41 1.94
C LEU A 71 -7.77 10.49 3.05
N ALA A 72 -8.94 9.93 2.78
CA ALA A 72 -10.02 9.82 3.74
C ALA A 72 -9.93 8.50 4.49
N GLU A 73 -10.65 8.39 5.59
CA GLU A 73 -10.73 7.15 6.34
C GLU A 73 -11.13 5.98 5.43
N ALA A 74 -12.11 6.21 4.54
CA ALA A 74 -12.57 5.18 3.62
C ALA A 74 -11.47 4.68 2.68
N ASP A 75 -10.52 5.54 2.32
CA ASP A 75 -9.38 5.13 1.48
C ASP A 75 -8.52 4.11 2.20
N TYR A 76 -8.24 4.35 3.48
CA TYR A 76 -7.45 3.42 4.28
C TYR A 76 -8.18 2.10 4.49
N VAL A 77 -9.49 2.14 4.71
CA VAL A 77 -10.29 0.93 4.88
C VAL A 77 -10.19 0.05 3.63
N VAL A 78 -10.34 0.65 2.45
CA VAL A 78 -10.25 -0.09 1.19
C VAL A 78 -8.84 -0.63 0.98
N TRP A 79 -7.82 0.19 1.27
CA TRP A 79 -6.42 -0.20 1.09
C TRP A 79 -6.05 -1.40 1.97
N GLN A 80 -6.44 -1.36 3.25
CA GLN A 80 -6.17 -2.45 4.19
C GLN A 80 -6.92 -3.73 3.77
N ALA A 81 -8.20 -3.59 3.40
CA ALA A 81 -8.99 -4.73 2.99
C ALA A 81 -8.43 -5.35 1.69
N ALA A 82 -7.99 -4.51 0.76
CA ALA A 82 -7.41 -4.99 -0.50
C ALA A 82 -6.14 -5.79 -0.25
N LEU A 83 -5.30 -5.35 0.70
CA LEU A 83 -4.09 -6.09 1.03
C LEU A 83 -4.42 -7.47 1.59
N LYS A 84 -5.35 -7.53 2.52
CA LYS A 84 -5.76 -8.81 3.13
C LYS A 84 -6.34 -9.74 2.08
N THR A 85 -7.23 -9.23 1.24
CA THR A 85 -7.84 -10.00 0.16
C THR A 85 -6.78 -10.50 -0.82
N ALA A 86 -5.80 -9.65 -1.16
CA ALA A 86 -4.73 -10.01 -2.09
C ALA A 86 -3.89 -11.16 -1.54
N LEU A 87 -3.57 -11.14 -0.25
CA LEU A 87 -2.85 -12.23 0.39
C LEU A 87 -3.66 -13.52 0.31
N GLU A 88 -4.95 -13.46 0.61
CA GLU A 88 -5.82 -14.63 0.58
C GLU A 88 -5.97 -15.17 -0.83
N GLN A 89 -6.20 -14.30 -1.80
CA GLN A 89 -6.39 -14.73 -3.19
C GLN A 89 -5.14 -15.38 -3.78
N ASN A 90 -3.97 -14.96 -3.33
CA ASN A 90 -2.72 -15.54 -3.80
C ASN A 90 -2.29 -16.76 -2.96
N GLY A 91 -3.09 -17.12 -1.97
CA GLY A 91 -2.85 -18.33 -1.18
C GLY A 91 -1.74 -18.21 -0.17
N PHE A 92 -1.47 -17.01 0.34
CA PHE A 92 -0.42 -16.82 1.35
C PHE A 92 -1.00 -16.64 2.74
N SER A 93 -0.32 -17.22 3.73
CA SER A 93 -0.62 -16.97 5.14
C SER A 93 0.65 -17.26 5.95
N GLY A 94 0.76 -16.68 7.12
CA GLY A 94 1.86 -16.94 8.02
C GLY A 94 2.44 -15.67 8.63
N PRO A 95 3.53 -15.80 9.41
CA PRO A 95 4.13 -14.67 10.12
C PRO A 95 4.57 -13.51 9.23
N VAL A 96 5.09 -13.77 8.03
CA VAL A 96 5.50 -12.68 7.14
C VAL A 96 4.28 -11.94 6.62
N CYS A 97 3.21 -12.67 6.28
CA CYS A 97 1.93 -12.04 5.91
C CYS A 97 1.40 -11.17 7.04
N ASP A 98 1.43 -11.68 8.27
CA ASP A 98 0.99 -10.92 9.44
C ASP A 98 1.85 -9.67 9.64
N SER A 99 3.14 -9.79 9.40
CA SER A 99 4.06 -8.64 9.47
C SER A 99 3.73 -7.58 8.41
N MET A 100 3.38 -8.02 7.20
CA MET A 100 2.99 -7.09 6.13
C MET A 100 1.74 -6.32 6.52
N ILE A 101 0.74 -7.01 7.06
CA ILE A 101 -0.48 -6.37 7.52
C ILE A 101 -0.19 -5.38 8.66
N ALA A 102 0.64 -5.78 9.61
CA ALA A 102 1.00 -4.90 10.74
C ALA A 102 1.75 -3.66 10.26
N LYS A 103 2.66 -3.81 9.31
CA LYS A 103 3.40 -2.68 8.74
C LYS A 103 2.49 -1.75 7.94
N ALA A 104 1.50 -2.30 7.25
CA ALA A 104 0.51 -1.50 6.54
C ALA A 104 -0.31 -0.66 7.52
N ARG A 105 -0.69 -1.22 8.67
CA ARG A 105 -1.39 -0.47 9.71
C ARG A 105 -0.50 0.63 10.31
N MET A 106 0.78 0.35 10.48
CA MET A 106 1.73 1.34 10.94
C MET A 106 1.85 2.50 9.94
N MET A 107 1.89 2.19 8.66
CA MET A 107 1.93 3.22 7.61
C MET A 107 0.68 4.09 7.66
N GLU A 108 -0.49 3.49 7.84
CA GLU A 108 -1.73 4.25 7.98
C GLU A 108 -1.64 5.20 9.16
N PHE A 109 -1.18 4.71 10.30
CA PHE A 109 -1.02 5.54 11.50
C PHE A 109 -0.08 6.72 11.24
N ILE A 110 1.06 6.46 10.60
CA ILE A 110 2.05 7.50 10.30
C ILE A 110 1.47 8.53 9.34
N PHE A 111 0.78 8.08 8.29
CA PHE A 111 0.20 8.99 7.31
C PHE A 111 -0.86 9.87 7.96
N LYS A 112 -1.72 9.28 8.79
CA LYS A 112 -2.77 10.05 9.49
C LYS A 112 -2.18 11.08 10.45
N SER A 113 -1.03 10.80 11.04
CA SER A 113 -0.40 11.75 11.96
C SER A 113 0.30 12.88 11.23
N LYS A 114 0.66 12.70 9.97
CA LYS A 114 1.39 13.71 9.19
C LYS A 114 0.51 14.46 8.19
N MET A 115 -0.60 13.87 7.79
CA MET A 115 -1.50 14.47 6.80
C MET A 115 -2.87 14.67 7.43
N PRO A 116 -3.47 15.85 7.27
CA PRO A 116 -4.83 16.03 7.77
C PRO A 116 -5.80 15.17 6.96
N PRO A 117 -6.88 14.71 7.59
CA PRO A 117 -7.91 13.96 6.87
C PRO A 117 -8.52 14.79 5.76
N ALA A 118 -9.00 14.10 4.72
CA ALA A 118 -9.75 14.76 3.67
C ALA A 118 -10.98 15.43 4.31
N GLY A 119 -11.26 16.64 3.91
CA GLY A 119 -12.35 17.38 4.49
C GLY A 119 -11.93 18.36 5.57
N GLU A 120 -10.96 18.01 6.39
CA GLU A 120 -10.41 18.95 7.35
C GLU A 120 -9.36 19.83 6.73
N ASN A 121 -8.80 19.33 5.67
CA ASN A 121 -7.74 20.00 4.98
C ASN A 121 -8.21 21.18 4.17
N THR A 122 -9.47 21.48 4.25
CA THR A 122 -9.99 22.56 3.46
C THR A 122 -9.92 23.85 4.17
N ALA A 123 -9.46 23.78 5.27
CA ALA A 123 -9.39 24.95 6.01
C ALA A 123 -8.65 25.91 5.24
N PRO A 124 -9.06 26.91 5.13
CA PRO A 124 -8.56 27.86 4.51
C PRO A 124 -7.70 28.25 4.77
N ALA A 125 -7.53 27.98 4.81
CA ALA A 125 -6.88 28.25 4.84
C ALA A 125 -6.62 29.23 4.66
N GLY A 126 -6.84 29.38 4.78
CA GLY A 126 -6.64 30.53 4.53
C GLY A 126 -6.10 30.60 4.30
#